data_2c3ac27f2e22059b15b5e97e3843318a
#
_entry.id   2c3ac27f2e22059b15b5e97e3843318a
#
_cell.length_a   1.000
_cell.length_b   1.000
_cell.length_c   1.000
_cell.angle_alpha   90.00
_cell.angle_beta   90.00
_cell.angle_gamma   90.00
#
_symmetry.space_group_name_H-M   'P 1'
#
loop_
_entity.id
_entity.type
_entity.pdbx_description
1 polymer ?
#
loop_
_entity_poly.entity_id
_entity_poly.type
_entity_poly.pdbx_seq_one_letter_code
_entity_poly.pdbx_strand_id
1 'polypeptide(L)'
;MATLPNISKHLHIKEGFCHPDWAAISEIIEKSLPESEWNSAWESASRSWVDRIREKLGGEYQVYETANFVILSEAPMRVIKDACRSYEDSLKRILASLEGVASDEGFGKHVVMMFASLDDYYGYITYFFPEEESPMSGGVCLSGEGYVHFAFPTTDYSSYRTVLVHELTHGCLGHLPIPAWLNEALAMRMEQVICGSGIFHLDQEVYDKHTAHWDAETIQQFWIGESWEIPGDSFELSYNLAQVLWRKIEADLAAPRPEILQFILDAHFEDGGEAACQAVFDLSLGDLVMDFLGEGAWAPTPNEWPNKAEGYTLKIAQLRYHC
;
A
#
# COMPACT_ATOMS: atom_id res chain seq x y z
N MET A 1 21.20 -6.17 29.72
CA MET A 1 20.75 -5.82 28.35
C MET A 1 21.64 -6.62 27.41
N ALA A 2 21.06 -7.48 26.61
CA ALA A 2 21.83 -8.15 25.57
C ALA A 2 22.35 -7.09 24.59
N THR A 3 23.57 -7.28 24.09
CA THR A 3 24.14 -6.39 23.09
C THR A 3 23.38 -6.64 21.77
N LEU A 4 22.69 -5.62 21.26
CA LEU A 4 21.99 -5.72 19.97
C LEU A 4 22.98 -6.17 18.86
N PRO A 5 22.57 -7.06 17.97
CA PRO A 5 23.45 -7.54 16.90
C PRO A 5 23.92 -6.38 16.02
N ASN A 6 25.19 -6.44 15.59
CA ASN A 6 25.71 -5.45 14.65
C ASN A 6 25.26 -5.77 13.21
N ILE A 7 24.29 -5.02 12.72
CA ILE A 7 23.71 -5.20 11.37
C ILE A 7 24.48 -4.47 10.26
N SER A 8 25.56 -3.73 10.58
CA SER A 8 26.26 -2.88 9.60
C SER A 8 26.77 -3.63 8.36
N LYS A 9 26.99 -4.94 8.47
CA LYS A 9 27.41 -5.79 7.37
C LYS A 9 26.27 -6.12 6.39
N HIS A 10 25.04 -5.93 6.80
CA HIS A 10 23.81 -6.21 6.06
C HIS A 10 23.13 -4.93 5.55
N LEU A 11 23.84 -3.82 5.61
CA LEU A 11 23.44 -2.54 5.04
C LEU A 11 24.29 -2.29 3.79
N HIS A 12 23.66 -2.41 2.61
CA HIS A 12 24.32 -2.34 1.31
C HIS A 12 24.00 -1.03 0.60
N ILE A 13 24.99 -0.43 -0.07
CA ILE A 13 24.74 0.75 -0.93
C ILE A 13 24.42 0.26 -2.33
N LYS A 14 23.22 0.59 -2.82
CA LYS A 14 22.76 0.36 -4.18
C LYS A 14 22.01 1.59 -4.66
N GLU A 15 22.18 1.98 -5.93
CA GLU A 15 21.60 3.19 -6.51
C GLU A 15 21.87 4.46 -5.67
N GLY A 16 23.01 4.47 -4.94
CA GLY A 16 23.41 5.58 -4.08
C GLY A 16 22.73 5.64 -2.72
N PHE A 17 21.80 4.75 -2.40
CA PHE A 17 21.12 4.65 -1.11
C PHE A 17 21.49 3.37 -0.36
N CYS A 18 21.24 3.39 0.94
CA CYS A 18 21.46 2.23 1.82
C CYS A 18 20.20 1.36 1.82
N HIS A 19 20.36 0.07 1.45
CA HIS A 19 19.31 -0.93 1.47
C HIS A 19 19.71 -2.08 2.39
N PRO A 20 18.87 -2.43 3.39
CA PRO A 20 19.14 -3.56 4.27
C PRO A 20 18.83 -4.89 3.59
N ASP A 21 19.60 -5.91 3.93
CA ASP A 21 19.27 -7.31 3.72
C ASP A 21 18.43 -7.75 4.93
N TRP A 22 17.11 -7.54 4.82
CA TRP A 22 16.18 -7.78 5.92
C TRP A 22 16.08 -9.27 6.27
N ALA A 23 16.21 -10.17 5.29
CA ALA A 23 16.22 -11.60 5.54
C ALA A 23 17.40 -12.01 6.44
N ALA A 24 18.60 -11.53 6.12
CA ALA A 24 19.78 -11.79 6.95
C ALA A 24 19.68 -11.12 8.33
N ILE A 25 19.09 -9.94 8.43
CA ILE A 25 18.86 -9.22 9.70
C ILE A 25 17.87 -9.99 10.57
N SER A 26 16.75 -10.49 10.00
CA SER A 26 15.78 -11.33 10.70
C SER A 26 16.45 -12.58 11.28
N GLU A 27 17.20 -13.31 10.43
CA GLU A 27 17.92 -14.51 10.86
C GLU A 27 18.88 -14.27 12.04
N ILE A 28 19.58 -13.13 12.02
CA ILE A 28 20.48 -12.74 13.11
C ILE A 28 19.72 -12.44 14.39
N ILE A 29 18.62 -11.69 14.30
CA ILE A 29 17.78 -11.33 15.47
C ILE A 29 17.23 -12.60 16.09
N GLU A 30 16.59 -13.46 15.29
CA GLU A 30 15.97 -14.70 15.74
C GLU A 30 16.96 -15.69 16.38
N LYS A 31 18.17 -15.83 15.79
CA LYS A 31 19.19 -16.72 16.32
C LYS A 31 19.93 -16.19 17.54
N SER A 32 19.99 -14.86 17.69
CA SER A 32 20.85 -14.24 18.71
C SER A 32 20.09 -13.77 19.94
N LEU A 33 18.78 -13.55 19.85
CA LEU A 33 17.98 -12.92 20.90
C LEU A 33 16.72 -13.74 21.21
N PRO A 34 16.25 -13.71 22.46
CA PRO A 34 14.93 -14.22 22.79
C PRO A 34 13.84 -13.33 22.16
N GLU A 35 12.68 -13.89 21.83
CA GLU A 35 11.56 -13.19 21.21
C GLU A 35 11.15 -11.90 21.92
N SER A 36 11.23 -11.89 23.25
CA SER A 36 10.95 -10.71 24.07
C SER A 36 11.85 -9.49 23.80
N GLU A 37 12.97 -9.67 23.09
CA GLU A 37 13.91 -8.61 22.70
C GLU A 37 13.83 -8.26 21.20
N TRP A 38 13.06 -9.01 20.39
CA TRP A 38 12.98 -8.81 18.93
C TRP A 38 12.48 -7.42 18.58
N ASN A 39 11.42 -6.94 19.22
CA ASN A 39 10.91 -5.60 18.94
C ASN A 39 12.00 -4.51 19.08
N SER A 40 12.75 -4.54 20.18
CA SER A 40 13.85 -3.57 20.38
C SER A 40 15.00 -3.75 19.38
N ALA A 41 15.26 -4.97 18.94
CA ALA A 41 16.28 -5.25 17.94
C ALA A 41 15.87 -4.70 16.57
N TRP A 42 14.61 -4.91 16.17
CA TRP A 42 14.04 -4.38 14.93
C TRP A 42 14.00 -2.84 14.93
N GLU A 43 13.59 -2.21 16.05
CA GLU A 43 13.66 -0.74 16.21
C GLU A 43 15.09 -0.21 16.04
N SER A 44 16.07 -0.89 16.62
CA SER A 44 17.48 -0.50 16.47
C SER A 44 18.00 -0.70 15.05
N ALA A 45 17.59 -1.77 14.39
CA ALA A 45 17.98 -2.07 13.02
C ALA A 45 17.42 -1.03 12.04
N SER A 46 16.12 -0.76 12.10
CA SER A 46 15.47 0.24 11.26
C SER A 46 16.03 1.65 11.53
N ARG A 47 16.29 1.99 12.80
CA ARG A 47 16.89 3.27 13.14
C ARG A 47 18.31 3.42 12.54
N SER A 48 19.13 2.38 12.61
CA SER A 48 20.48 2.38 12.05
C SER A 48 20.45 2.56 10.53
N TRP A 49 19.50 1.93 9.86
CA TRP A 49 19.26 2.11 8.42
C TRP A 49 18.82 3.54 8.08
N VAL A 50 17.80 4.06 8.76
CA VAL A 50 17.30 5.42 8.54
C VAL A 50 18.39 6.48 8.78
N ASP A 51 19.27 6.28 9.77
CA ASP A 51 20.42 7.16 10.00
C ASP A 51 21.40 7.15 8.81
N ARG A 52 21.59 6.00 8.13
CA ARG A 52 22.41 5.93 6.90
C ARG A 52 21.76 6.67 5.73
N ILE A 53 20.45 6.56 5.57
CA ILE A 53 19.71 7.35 4.57
C ILE A 53 19.85 8.84 4.87
N ARG A 54 19.70 9.25 6.15
CA ARG A 54 19.90 10.63 6.59
C ARG A 54 21.30 11.15 6.27
N GLU A 55 22.34 10.35 6.55
CA GLU A 55 23.73 10.71 6.24
C GLU A 55 23.94 10.95 4.73
N LYS A 56 23.29 10.13 3.89
CA LYS A 56 23.36 10.26 2.41
C LYS A 56 22.63 11.51 1.93
N LEU A 57 21.43 11.78 2.43
CA LEU A 57 20.65 12.96 2.04
C LEU A 57 21.30 14.26 2.54
N GLY A 58 21.91 14.21 3.74
CA GLY A 58 22.57 15.37 4.33
C GLY A 58 21.59 16.50 4.70
N GLY A 59 22.08 17.75 4.61
CA GLY A 59 21.22 18.93 4.80
C GLY A 59 20.56 19.00 6.19
N GLU A 60 19.29 19.38 6.17
CA GLU A 60 18.46 19.57 7.37
C GLU A 60 17.68 18.31 7.78
N TYR A 61 17.88 17.16 7.10
CA TYR A 61 17.18 15.93 7.42
C TYR A 61 17.43 15.48 8.86
N GLN A 62 16.34 15.22 9.58
CA GLN A 62 16.33 14.72 10.93
C GLN A 62 15.48 13.47 11.04
N VAL A 63 15.74 12.65 12.05
CA VAL A 63 14.93 11.48 12.37
C VAL A 63 14.11 11.78 13.63
N TYR A 64 12.80 11.60 13.50
CA TYR A 64 11.83 11.79 14.57
C TYR A 64 11.19 10.45 14.91
N GLU A 65 10.84 10.26 16.17
CA GLU A 65 10.21 9.02 16.62
C GLU A 65 8.94 9.28 17.40
N THR A 66 7.98 8.39 17.23
CA THR A 66 6.75 8.30 18.01
C THR A 66 6.66 6.90 18.64
N ALA A 67 5.48 6.53 19.17
CA ALA A 67 5.28 5.18 19.68
C ALA A 67 5.44 4.12 18.56
N ASN A 68 4.82 4.38 17.38
CA ASN A 68 4.73 3.41 16.29
C ASN A 68 5.51 3.81 15.02
N PHE A 69 6.12 5.01 14.97
CA PHE A 69 6.76 5.50 13.75
C PHE A 69 8.20 5.98 13.97
N VAL A 70 9.04 5.78 12.94
CA VAL A 70 10.32 6.45 12.71
C VAL A 70 10.18 7.29 11.45
N ILE A 71 10.34 8.60 11.55
CA ILE A 71 10.07 9.55 10.46
C ILE A 71 11.36 10.24 10.06
N LEU A 72 11.79 10.10 8.82
CA LEU A 72 12.91 10.84 8.22
C LEU A 72 12.38 12.02 7.42
N SER A 73 12.77 13.24 7.75
CA SER A 73 12.30 14.44 7.07
C SER A 73 13.18 15.65 7.35
N GLU A 74 13.21 16.63 6.41
CA GLU A 74 13.71 17.98 6.64
C GLU A 74 12.58 19.01 6.78
N ALA A 75 11.34 18.56 6.88
CA ALA A 75 10.18 19.44 6.98
C ALA A 75 10.25 20.35 8.22
N PRO A 76 9.64 21.55 8.15
CA PRO A 76 9.59 22.45 9.30
C PRO A 76 8.96 21.78 10.54
N MET A 77 9.48 22.10 11.73
CA MET A 77 9.05 21.49 13.00
C MET A 77 7.53 21.53 13.23
N ARG A 78 6.82 22.51 12.67
CA ARG A 78 5.35 22.55 12.74
C ARG A 78 4.72 21.39 11.99
N VAL A 79 5.23 21.10 10.80
CA VAL A 79 4.77 19.96 9.96
C VAL A 79 5.08 18.65 10.66
N ILE A 80 6.30 18.49 11.18
CA ILE A 80 6.70 17.28 11.90
C ILE A 80 5.83 17.01 13.14
N LYS A 81 5.54 18.02 13.95
CA LYS A 81 4.66 17.86 15.11
C LYS A 81 3.24 17.42 14.73
N ASP A 82 2.76 17.91 13.61
CA ASP A 82 1.46 17.50 13.07
C ASP A 82 1.54 16.08 12.49
N ALA A 83 2.56 15.77 11.70
CA ALA A 83 2.81 14.44 11.17
C ALA A 83 2.89 13.38 12.29
N CYS A 84 3.71 13.59 13.30
CA CYS A 84 3.82 12.67 14.43
C CYS A 84 2.48 12.34 15.10
N ARG A 85 1.61 13.35 15.25
CA ARG A 85 0.27 13.16 15.84
C ARG A 85 -0.70 12.50 14.87
N SER A 86 -0.73 12.99 13.63
CA SER A 86 -1.69 12.52 12.65
C SER A 86 -1.39 11.09 12.19
N TYR A 87 -0.13 10.66 12.17
CA TYR A 87 0.25 9.30 11.80
C TYR A 87 -0.22 8.27 12.84
N GLU A 88 0.00 8.57 14.12
CA GLU A 88 -0.52 7.74 15.22
C GLU A 88 -2.05 7.64 15.21
N ASP A 89 -2.74 8.77 14.99
CA ASP A 89 -4.20 8.80 14.88
C ASP A 89 -4.68 8.01 13.64
N SER A 90 -3.98 8.13 12.52
CA SER A 90 -4.32 7.43 11.29
C SER A 90 -4.21 5.91 11.43
N LEU A 91 -3.10 5.41 11.98
CA LEU A 91 -2.93 3.98 12.26
C LEU A 91 -4.07 3.44 13.13
N LYS A 92 -4.33 4.11 14.26
CA LYS A 92 -5.42 3.73 15.16
C LYS A 92 -6.78 3.71 14.46
N ARG A 93 -7.04 4.67 13.58
CA ARG A 93 -8.32 4.77 12.87
C ARG A 93 -8.44 3.73 11.76
N ILE A 94 -7.36 3.39 11.04
CA ILE A 94 -7.35 2.32 10.05
C ILE A 94 -7.68 1.00 10.75
N LEU A 95 -6.96 0.66 11.82
CA LEU A 95 -7.18 -0.58 12.58
C LEU A 95 -8.61 -0.67 13.14
N ALA A 96 -9.17 0.44 13.63
CA ALA A 96 -10.55 0.48 14.12
C ALA A 96 -11.60 0.42 12.99
N SER A 97 -11.34 1.05 11.84
CA SER A 97 -12.26 1.04 10.70
C SER A 97 -12.32 -0.31 10.01
N LEU A 98 -11.20 -1.03 10.00
CA LEU A 98 -11.03 -2.36 9.38
C LEU A 98 -10.73 -3.42 10.45
N GLU A 99 -11.41 -3.32 11.61
CA GLU A 99 -11.23 -4.25 12.73
C GLU A 99 -11.47 -5.71 12.30
N GLY A 100 -10.48 -6.58 12.57
CA GLY A 100 -10.49 -7.98 12.15
C GLY A 100 -9.99 -8.22 10.72
N VAL A 101 -9.70 -7.16 9.96
CA VAL A 101 -9.18 -7.21 8.58
C VAL A 101 -7.79 -6.58 8.51
N ALA A 102 -7.66 -5.33 8.95
CA ALA A 102 -6.35 -4.68 9.02
C ALA A 102 -5.55 -5.21 10.21
N SER A 103 -4.25 -5.39 9.99
CA SER A 103 -3.30 -5.82 11.02
C SER A 103 -2.10 -4.90 11.07
N ASP A 104 -1.59 -4.69 12.28
CA ASP A 104 -0.32 -4.02 12.58
C ASP A 104 0.64 -5.00 13.29
N GLU A 105 0.45 -6.29 13.06
CA GLU A 105 1.29 -7.32 13.64
C GLU A 105 2.68 -7.33 12.99
N GLY A 106 3.71 -7.33 13.84
CA GLY A 106 5.11 -7.32 13.41
C GLY A 106 6.03 -6.79 14.51
N PHE A 107 7.29 -6.59 14.15
CA PHE A 107 8.31 -6.09 15.06
C PHE A 107 8.88 -4.75 14.57
N GLY A 108 9.20 -3.88 15.52
CA GLY A 108 9.75 -2.56 15.25
C GLY A 108 8.67 -1.51 15.00
N LYS A 109 9.09 -0.40 14.40
CA LYS A 109 8.24 0.74 14.08
C LYS A 109 8.09 0.91 12.58
N HIS A 110 6.98 1.48 12.14
CA HIS A 110 6.80 1.91 10.76
C HIS A 110 7.80 3.00 10.39
N VAL A 111 8.57 2.79 9.33
CA VAL A 111 9.47 3.80 8.81
C VAL A 111 8.77 4.63 7.74
N VAL A 112 8.83 5.94 7.88
CA VAL A 112 8.29 6.90 6.92
C VAL A 112 9.40 7.81 6.43
N MET A 113 9.67 7.82 5.14
CA MET A 113 10.67 8.66 4.48
C MET A 113 9.97 9.76 3.69
N MET A 114 10.12 11.00 4.16
CA MET A 114 9.57 12.20 3.53
C MET A 114 10.66 12.91 2.77
N PHE A 115 10.74 12.71 1.46
CA PHE A 115 11.77 13.29 0.60
C PHE A 115 11.40 14.72 0.16
N ALA A 116 12.28 15.67 0.40
CA ALA A 116 12.07 17.05 -0.01
C ALA A 116 12.32 17.29 -1.52
N SER A 117 13.05 16.38 -2.18
CA SER A 117 13.40 16.41 -3.59
C SER A 117 12.77 15.22 -4.32
N LEU A 118 12.20 15.47 -5.50
CA LEU A 118 11.74 14.42 -6.41
C LEU A 118 12.90 13.55 -6.90
N ASP A 119 14.07 14.14 -7.13
CA ASP A 119 15.25 13.41 -7.61
C ASP A 119 15.71 12.39 -6.55
N ASP A 120 15.74 12.78 -5.26
CA ASP A 120 16.08 11.87 -4.18
C ASP A 120 15.00 10.79 -3.98
N TYR A 121 13.72 11.16 -4.08
CA TYR A 121 12.62 10.22 -4.01
C TYR A 121 12.69 9.15 -5.09
N TYR A 122 12.77 9.57 -6.37
CA TYR A 122 12.87 8.62 -7.48
C TYR A 122 14.18 7.86 -7.47
N GLY A 123 15.30 8.50 -7.10
CA GLY A 123 16.58 7.81 -6.91
C GLY A 123 16.50 6.71 -5.84
N TYR A 124 15.70 6.91 -4.79
CA TYR A 124 15.50 5.90 -3.74
C TYR A 124 14.61 4.75 -4.21
N ILE A 125 13.45 5.05 -4.82
CA ILE A 125 12.48 4.01 -5.19
C ILE A 125 12.89 3.18 -6.40
N THR A 126 13.77 3.68 -7.30
CA THR A 126 14.27 2.94 -8.47
C THR A 126 14.87 1.58 -8.11
N TYR A 127 15.47 1.43 -6.93
CA TYR A 127 15.96 0.14 -6.46
C TYR A 127 14.85 -0.94 -6.36
N PHE A 128 13.63 -0.53 -6.06
CA PHE A 128 12.48 -1.44 -5.88
C PHE A 128 11.74 -1.70 -7.21
N PHE A 129 12.01 -0.90 -8.24
CA PHE A 129 11.38 -0.99 -9.56
C PHE A 129 12.44 -0.99 -10.68
N PRO A 130 13.32 -2.03 -10.74
CA PRO A 130 14.53 -1.99 -11.59
C PRO A 130 14.25 -2.09 -13.09
N GLU A 131 13.09 -2.60 -13.51
CA GLU A 131 12.74 -2.86 -14.92
C GLU A 131 11.70 -1.88 -15.47
N GLU A 132 11.25 -0.93 -14.67
CA GLU A 132 10.16 -0.03 -15.00
C GLU A 132 10.62 1.44 -14.95
N GLU A 133 10.02 2.27 -15.79
CA GLU A 133 10.01 3.70 -15.51
C GLU A 133 9.29 3.87 -14.17
N SER A 134 9.97 4.47 -13.18
CA SER A 134 9.40 4.64 -11.83
C SER A 134 8.01 5.24 -11.95
N PRO A 135 6.99 4.62 -11.35
CA PRO A 135 5.62 5.10 -11.50
C PRO A 135 5.53 6.55 -11.03
N MET A 136 4.78 7.38 -11.76
CA MET A 136 4.43 8.72 -11.27
C MET A 136 3.49 8.55 -10.07
N SER A 137 4.07 8.49 -8.87
CA SER A 137 3.37 8.17 -7.64
C SER A 137 3.50 9.31 -6.64
N GLY A 138 2.41 9.62 -5.95
CA GLY A 138 2.40 10.53 -4.82
C GLY A 138 3.06 9.97 -3.56
N GLY A 139 3.24 8.65 -3.52
CA GLY A 139 3.88 7.88 -2.46
C GLY A 139 3.90 6.40 -2.79
N VAL A 140 4.62 5.63 -2.01
CA VAL A 140 4.71 4.17 -2.16
C VAL A 140 4.82 3.48 -0.81
N CYS A 141 4.10 2.37 -0.68
CA CYS A 141 4.28 1.37 0.36
C CYS A 141 5.28 0.34 -0.18
N LEU A 142 6.50 0.37 0.34
CA LEU A 142 7.58 -0.51 -0.08
C LEU A 142 7.72 -1.65 0.90
N SER A 143 7.82 -2.85 0.38
CA SER A 143 8.06 -4.05 1.15
C SER A 143 9.27 -4.77 0.57
N GLY A 144 10.24 -5.12 1.40
CA GLY A 144 11.42 -5.87 1.03
C GLY A 144 11.71 -6.94 2.07
N GLU A 145 11.71 -8.22 1.65
CA GLU A 145 12.08 -9.34 2.53
C GLU A 145 11.32 -9.33 3.89
N GLY A 146 10.01 -8.99 3.83
CA GLY A 146 9.13 -8.94 5.00
C GLY A 146 9.13 -7.61 5.78
N TYR A 147 9.98 -6.64 5.43
CA TYR A 147 9.99 -5.33 6.08
C TYR A 147 9.23 -4.29 5.25
N VAL A 148 8.23 -3.65 5.86
CA VAL A 148 7.39 -2.64 5.21
C VAL A 148 7.79 -1.23 5.65
N HIS A 149 7.91 -0.31 4.69
CA HIS A 149 8.15 1.10 4.96
C HIS A 149 7.49 1.99 3.90
N PHE A 150 7.38 3.27 4.19
CA PHE A 150 6.67 4.23 3.35
C PHE A 150 7.62 5.32 2.86
N ALA A 151 7.53 5.66 1.60
CA ALA A 151 8.32 6.73 1.00
C ALA A 151 7.44 7.63 0.14
N PHE A 152 7.57 8.95 0.26
CA PHE A 152 6.87 9.91 -0.58
C PHE A 152 7.59 11.25 -0.65
N PRO A 153 7.42 11.98 -1.77
CA PRO A 153 7.96 13.31 -1.90
C PRO A 153 7.11 14.32 -1.10
N THR A 154 7.77 15.31 -0.53
CA THR A 154 7.12 16.40 0.22
C THR A 154 7.43 17.76 -0.38
N THR A 155 7.31 17.87 -1.71
CA THR A 155 7.43 19.15 -2.41
C THR A 155 6.33 20.12 -2.05
N ASP A 156 5.18 19.58 -1.59
CA ASP A 156 4.07 20.32 -1.01
C ASP A 156 3.60 19.60 0.27
N TYR A 157 3.53 20.33 1.37
CA TYR A 157 3.10 19.77 2.66
C TYR A 157 1.56 19.70 2.82
N SER A 158 0.77 19.89 1.78
CA SER A 158 -0.69 19.82 1.87
C SER A 158 -1.21 18.36 1.87
N SER A 159 -0.51 17.44 1.22
CA SER A 159 -0.97 16.08 0.94
C SER A 159 -0.33 14.99 1.79
N TYR A 160 0.76 15.25 2.53
CA TYR A 160 1.53 14.20 3.22
C TYR A 160 0.69 13.28 4.13
N ARG A 161 -0.38 13.80 4.74
CA ARG A 161 -1.26 13.00 5.58
C ARG A 161 -2.11 12.04 4.76
N THR A 162 -2.68 12.53 3.66
CA THR A 162 -3.52 11.73 2.77
C THR A 162 -2.71 10.60 2.14
N VAL A 163 -1.51 10.93 1.64
CA VAL A 163 -0.58 9.95 1.08
C VAL A 163 -0.22 8.90 2.11
N LEU A 164 0.16 9.30 3.33
CA LEU A 164 0.47 8.29 4.34
C LEU A 164 -0.72 7.41 4.70
N VAL A 165 -1.93 7.96 4.81
CA VAL A 165 -3.13 7.15 5.09
C VAL A 165 -3.35 6.11 4.02
N HIS A 166 -3.18 6.47 2.75
CA HIS A 166 -3.24 5.56 1.62
C HIS A 166 -2.22 4.43 1.75
N GLU A 167 -0.95 4.79 1.83
CA GLU A 167 0.16 3.82 1.89
C GLU A 167 0.13 2.96 3.17
N LEU A 168 -0.22 3.55 4.30
CA LEU A 168 -0.35 2.83 5.57
C LEU A 168 -1.50 1.82 5.53
N THR A 169 -2.57 2.11 4.78
CA THR A 169 -3.66 1.15 4.57
C THR A 169 -3.16 -0.07 3.82
N HIS A 170 -2.38 0.10 2.75
CA HIS A 170 -1.72 -1.00 2.07
C HIS A 170 -0.84 -1.81 3.02
N GLY A 171 -0.04 -1.13 3.86
CA GLY A 171 0.76 -1.77 4.89
C GLY A 171 -0.06 -2.65 5.83
N CYS A 172 -1.17 -2.11 6.35
CA CYS A 172 -2.05 -2.85 7.28
C CYS A 172 -2.85 -3.99 6.62
N LEU A 173 -3.03 -3.99 5.30
CA LEU A 173 -3.73 -5.03 4.54
C LEU A 173 -2.80 -6.06 3.92
N GLY A 174 -1.51 -5.86 4.02
CA GLY A 174 -0.53 -6.60 3.26
C GLY A 174 -0.36 -8.06 3.58
N HIS A 175 -0.95 -8.54 4.62
CA HIS A 175 -1.03 -9.96 4.97
C HIS A 175 -2.17 -10.68 4.24
N LEU A 176 -3.07 -9.95 3.56
CA LEU A 176 -4.22 -10.49 2.83
C LEU A 176 -3.91 -10.65 1.33
N PRO A 177 -4.32 -11.76 0.71
CA PRO A 177 -4.14 -11.98 -0.71
C PRO A 177 -5.23 -11.30 -1.55
N ILE A 178 -5.66 -10.10 -1.19
CA ILE A 178 -6.74 -9.40 -1.87
C ILE A 178 -6.32 -8.87 -3.24
N PRO A 179 -7.24 -8.78 -4.21
CA PRO A 179 -6.94 -8.24 -5.53
C PRO A 179 -6.60 -6.75 -5.48
N ALA A 180 -5.81 -6.28 -6.46
CA ALA A 180 -5.33 -4.90 -6.53
C ALA A 180 -6.47 -3.87 -6.43
N TRP A 181 -7.55 -4.06 -7.19
CA TRP A 181 -8.69 -3.13 -7.18
C TRP A 181 -9.31 -2.96 -5.79
N LEU A 182 -9.43 -4.05 -5.02
CA LEU A 182 -9.98 -4.00 -3.66
C LEU A 182 -9.02 -3.33 -2.69
N ASN A 183 -7.73 -3.61 -2.81
CA ASN A 183 -6.68 -2.99 -2.00
C ASN A 183 -6.66 -1.46 -2.22
N GLU A 184 -6.68 -1.01 -3.48
CA GLU A 184 -6.76 0.41 -3.83
C GLU A 184 -8.06 1.07 -3.37
N ALA A 185 -9.20 0.39 -3.57
CA ALA A 185 -10.50 0.89 -3.12
C ALA A 185 -10.52 1.12 -1.60
N LEU A 186 -9.94 0.20 -0.81
CA LEU A 186 -9.85 0.31 0.64
C LEU A 186 -8.90 1.44 1.07
N ALA A 187 -7.76 1.61 0.39
CA ALA A 187 -6.83 2.71 0.64
C ALA A 187 -7.51 4.07 0.42
N MET A 188 -8.15 4.25 -0.73
CA MET A 188 -8.93 5.47 -1.04
C MET A 188 -10.11 5.67 -0.08
N ARG A 189 -10.75 4.59 0.36
CA ARG A 189 -11.81 4.68 1.37
C ARG A 189 -11.28 5.18 2.71
N MET A 190 -10.10 4.75 3.12
CA MET A 190 -9.48 5.25 4.36
C MET A 190 -9.07 6.73 4.23
N GLU A 191 -8.62 7.18 3.06
CA GLU A 191 -8.42 8.62 2.82
C GLU A 191 -9.70 9.42 3.05
N GLN A 192 -10.83 8.96 2.52
CA GLN A 192 -12.13 9.63 2.71
C GLN A 192 -12.53 9.66 4.19
N VAL A 193 -12.44 8.53 4.88
CA VAL A 193 -12.85 8.40 6.28
C VAL A 193 -11.96 9.21 7.22
N ILE A 194 -10.65 9.22 6.97
CA ILE A 194 -9.66 9.78 7.90
C ILE A 194 -9.32 11.22 7.57
N CYS A 195 -9.15 11.56 6.29
CA CYS A 195 -8.72 12.87 5.84
C CYS A 195 -9.87 13.72 5.29
N GLY A 196 -11.00 13.12 4.93
CA GLY A 196 -12.10 13.80 4.25
C GLY A 196 -11.76 14.19 2.80
N SER A 197 -10.74 13.56 2.22
CA SER A 197 -10.24 13.77 0.86
C SER A 197 -10.56 12.60 -0.04
N GLY A 198 -10.24 12.72 -1.33
CA GLY A 198 -10.38 11.61 -2.27
C GLY A 198 -11.82 11.27 -2.66
N ILE A 199 -12.78 12.19 -2.46
CA ILE A 199 -14.16 11.96 -2.91
C ILE A 199 -14.17 11.99 -4.43
N PHE A 200 -14.36 10.83 -5.03
CA PHE A 200 -14.54 10.71 -6.47
C PHE A 200 -15.89 11.28 -6.90
N HIS A 201 -15.86 12.16 -7.90
CA HIS A 201 -17.05 12.71 -8.54
C HIS A 201 -17.20 12.08 -9.93
N LEU A 202 -18.22 11.25 -10.08
CA LEU A 202 -18.61 10.71 -11.37
C LEU A 202 -19.51 11.73 -12.07
N ASP A 203 -18.94 12.47 -13.01
CA ASP A 203 -19.69 13.31 -13.94
C ASP A 203 -19.87 12.59 -15.30
N GLN A 204 -20.55 13.26 -16.22
CA GLN A 204 -20.83 12.66 -17.54
C GLN A 204 -19.55 12.45 -18.36
N GLU A 205 -18.56 13.33 -18.24
CA GLU A 205 -17.30 13.23 -18.98
C GLU A 205 -16.51 11.99 -18.52
N VAL A 206 -16.40 11.78 -17.21
CA VAL A 206 -15.73 10.61 -16.62
C VAL A 206 -16.50 9.33 -16.97
N TYR A 207 -17.82 9.36 -16.92
CA TYR A 207 -18.65 8.20 -17.32
C TYR A 207 -18.44 7.84 -18.80
N ASP A 208 -18.39 8.84 -19.68
CA ASP A 208 -18.15 8.62 -21.12
C ASP A 208 -16.76 8.02 -21.37
N LYS A 209 -15.73 8.43 -20.60
CA LYS A 209 -14.41 7.81 -20.64
C LYS A 209 -14.47 6.32 -20.23
N HIS A 210 -15.17 5.99 -19.15
CA HIS A 210 -15.34 4.60 -18.72
C HIS A 210 -16.00 3.74 -19.80
N THR A 211 -17.09 4.23 -20.41
CA THR A 211 -17.82 3.49 -21.47
C THR A 211 -17.01 3.33 -22.76
N ALA A 212 -16.06 4.24 -23.01
CA ALA A 212 -15.18 4.16 -24.15
C ALA A 212 -13.95 3.26 -23.93
N HIS A 213 -13.51 3.12 -22.68
CA HIS A 213 -12.28 2.42 -22.33
C HIS A 213 -12.49 0.94 -22.02
N TRP A 214 -13.52 0.62 -21.19
CA TRP A 214 -13.73 -0.74 -20.74
C TRP A 214 -14.47 -1.59 -21.78
N ASP A 215 -13.91 -2.73 -22.08
CA ASP A 215 -14.49 -3.80 -22.87
C ASP A 215 -14.18 -5.18 -22.25
N ALA A 216 -14.49 -6.27 -22.93
CA ALA A 216 -14.27 -7.62 -22.42
C ALA A 216 -12.78 -7.98 -22.20
N GLU A 217 -11.84 -7.29 -22.86
CA GLU A 217 -10.41 -7.52 -22.72
C GLU A 217 -9.82 -6.60 -21.64
N THR A 218 -10.08 -5.29 -21.72
CA THR A 218 -9.51 -4.30 -20.79
C THR A 218 -10.03 -4.48 -19.36
N ILE A 219 -11.26 -4.98 -19.18
CA ILE A 219 -11.77 -5.30 -17.83
C ILE A 219 -11.00 -6.46 -17.18
N GLN A 220 -10.45 -7.39 -17.96
CA GLN A 220 -9.63 -8.46 -17.41
C GLN A 220 -8.29 -7.90 -16.88
N GLN A 221 -7.72 -6.91 -17.56
CA GLN A 221 -6.51 -6.20 -17.06
C GLN A 221 -6.78 -5.52 -15.71
N PHE A 222 -7.99 -4.98 -15.51
CA PHE A 222 -8.41 -4.43 -14.21
C PHE A 222 -8.46 -5.51 -13.12
N TRP A 223 -9.08 -6.67 -13.39
CA TRP A 223 -9.21 -7.74 -12.40
C TRP A 223 -7.85 -8.30 -11.95
N ILE A 224 -6.88 -8.42 -12.86
CA ILE A 224 -5.53 -8.92 -12.55
C ILE A 224 -4.56 -7.83 -12.08
N GLY A 225 -4.96 -6.56 -12.09
CA GLY A 225 -4.13 -5.44 -11.65
C GLY A 225 -3.21 -4.82 -12.71
N GLU A 226 -3.15 -5.35 -13.93
CA GLU A 226 -2.30 -4.82 -15.01
C GLU A 226 -2.72 -3.40 -15.46
N SER A 227 -4.01 -3.06 -15.34
CA SER A 227 -4.52 -1.75 -15.77
C SER A 227 -3.90 -0.57 -15.01
N TRP A 228 -3.38 -0.77 -13.80
CA TRP A 228 -2.64 0.24 -13.03
C TRP A 228 -1.21 0.48 -13.55
N GLU A 229 -0.66 -0.45 -14.36
CA GLU A 229 0.67 -0.31 -14.96
C GLU A 229 0.60 0.38 -16.34
N ILE A 230 -0.61 0.56 -16.90
CA ILE A 230 -0.81 1.17 -18.22
C ILE A 230 -1.05 2.68 -18.05
N PRO A 231 -0.11 3.55 -18.49
CA PRO A 231 -0.25 5.00 -18.32
C PRO A 231 -1.46 5.60 -19.05
N GLY A 232 -1.97 6.71 -18.54
CA GLY A 232 -3.09 7.45 -19.15
C GLY A 232 -4.44 7.01 -18.60
N ASP A 233 -5.43 6.89 -19.48
CA ASP A 233 -6.83 6.62 -19.09
C ASP A 233 -6.98 5.31 -18.32
N SER A 234 -6.23 4.26 -18.66
CA SER A 234 -6.29 2.97 -17.97
C SER A 234 -5.96 3.13 -16.48
N PHE A 235 -4.86 3.82 -16.16
CA PHE A 235 -4.44 4.09 -14.79
C PHE A 235 -5.51 4.87 -14.01
N GLU A 236 -5.96 6.02 -14.58
CA GLU A 236 -6.95 6.89 -13.92
C GLU A 236 -8.29 6.18 -13.72
N LEU A 237 -8.79 5.50 -14.77
CA LEU A 237 -10.09 4.84 -14.74
C LEU A 237 -10.09 3.58 -13.85
N SER A 238 -8.93 2.96 -13.62
CA SER A 238 -8.81 1.86 -12.66
C SER A 238 -9.10 2.30 -11.23
N TYR A 239 -8.50 3.41 -10.78
CA TYR A 239 -8.83 4.00 -9.48
C TYR A 239 -10.30 4.39 -9.38
N ASN A 240 -10.84 4.97 -10.44
CA ASN A 240 -12.23 5.40 -10.49
C ASN A 240 -13.19 4.20 -10.41
N LEU A 241 -12.93 3.14 -11.19
CA LEU A 241 -13.76 1.93 -11.19
C LEU A 241 -13.69 1.22 -9.82
N ALA A 242 -12.51 1.10 -9.23
CA ALA A 242 -12.34 0.54 -7.90
C ALA A 242 -13.20 1.26 -6.84
N GLN A 243 -13.25 2.61 -6.88
CA GLN A 243 -14.11 3.39 -5.99
C GLN A 243 -15.60 3.18 -6.28
N VAL A 244 -15.99 3.10 -7.55
CA VAL A 244 -17.39 2.82 -7.95
C VAL A 244 -17.82 1.47 -7.40
N LEU A 245 -17.04 0.41 -7.61
CA LEU A 245 -17.35 -0.93 -7.12
C LEU A 245 -17.44 -1.00 -5.60
N TRP A 246 -16.46 -0.39 -4.91
CA TRP A 246 -16.51 -0.33 -3.46
C TRP A 246 -17.74 0.38 -2.93
N ARG A 247 -18.10 1.52 -3.54
CA ARG A 247 -19.29 2.27 -3.18
C ARG A 247 -20.57 1.46 -3.38
N LYS A 248 -20.66 0.68 -4.45
CA LYS A 248 -21.79 -0.22 -4.69
C LYS A 248 -21.89 -1.27 -3.57
N ILE A 249 -20.78 -1.89 -3.19
CA ILE A 249 -20.74 -2.87 -2.08
C ILE A 249 -21.14 -2.21 -0.75
N GLU A 250 -20.57 -1.07 -0.41
CA GLU A 250 -20.77 -0.44 0.89
C GLU A 250 -22.13 0.25 1.02
N ALA A 251 -22.61 0.92 -0.02
CA ALA A 251 -23.79 1.78 0.05
C ALA A 251 -25.01 1.19 -0.68
N ASP A 252 -24.86 0.71 -1.91
CA ASP A 252 -25.98 0.32 -2.74
C ASP A 252 -26.51 -1.06 -2.36
N LEU A 253 -25.65 -2.03 -2.06
CA LEU A 253 -26.07 -3.33 -1.51
C LEU A 253 -26.54 -3.20 -0.06
N ALA A 254 -26.19 -2.11 0.62
CA ALA A 254 -26.45 -1.91 2.05
C ALA A 254 -26.09 -3.14 2.91
N ALA A 255 -25.02 -3.83 2.52
CA ALA A 255 -24.57 -5.04 3.18
C ALA A 255 -24.18 -4.76 4.64
N PRO A 256 -24.55 -5.63 5.58
CA PRO A 256 -24.10 -5.51 6.96
C PRO A 256 -22.57 -5.51 7.05
N ARG A 257 -22.02 -4.68 7.95
CA ARG A 257 -20.57 -4.59 8.15
C ARG A 257 -19.86 -5.96 8.28
N PRO A 258 -20.39 -6.96 9.01
CA PRO A 258 -19.75 -8.28 9.10
C PRO A 258 -19.60 -8.97 7.74
N GLU A 259 -20.56 -8.81 6.84
CA GLU A 259 -20.51 -9.38 5.48
C GLU A 259 -19.44 -8.66 4.63
N ILE A 260 -19.36 -7.33 4.72
CA ILE A 260 -18.31 -6.56 4.05
C ILE A 260 -16.92 -6.99 4.52
N LEU A 261 -16.71 -7.15 5.84
CA LEU A 261 -15.44 -7.62 6.38
C LEU A 261 -15.14 -9.06 5.95
N GLN A 262 -16.16 -9.93 5.91
CA GLN A 262 -16.00 -11.31 5.42
C GLN A 262 -15.61 -11.34 3.95
N PHE A 263 -16.24 -10.50 3.10
CA PHE A 263 -15.87 -10.37 1.69
C PHE A 263 -14.39 -9.99 1.55
N ILE A 264 -13.90 -9.00 2.31
CA ILE A 264 -12.50 -8.59 2.25
C ILE A 264 -11.56 -9.74 2.65
N LEU A 265 -11.90 -10.49 3.70
CA LEU A 265 -11.08 -11.61 4.19
C LEU A 265 -11.02 -12.78 3.21
N ASP A 266 -12.10 -13.04 2.49
CA ASP A 266 -12.24 -14.17 1.57
C ASP A 266 -11.84 -13.83 0.12
N ALA A 267 -11.74 -12.52 -0.21
CA ALA A 267 -11.36 -12.09 -1.54
C ALA A 267 -9.92 -12.49 -1.87
N HIS A 268 -9.71 -13.08 -3.04
CA HIS A 268 -8.41 -13.54 -3.48
C HIS A 268 -8.04 -12.97 -4.85
N PHE A 269 -6.77 -12.61 -5.06
CA PHE A 269 -6.30 -12.07 -6.34
C PHE A 269 -6.39 -13.06 -7.49
N GLU A 270 -6.34 -14.37 -7.23
CA GLU A 270 -6.37 -15.42 -8.27
C GLU A 270 -7.67 -15.43 -9.07
N ASP A 271 -8.75 -14.91 -8.51
CA ASP A 271 -10.05 -14.80 -9.19
C ASP A 271 -10.62 -13.36 -9.18
N GLY A 272 -9.80 -12.38 -8.83
CA GLY A 272 -10.22 -10.99 -8.70
C GLY A 272 -11.18 -10.72 -7.53
N GLY A 273 -11.42 -11.70 -6.65
CA GLY A 273 -12.40 -11.66 -5.56
C GLY A 273 -13.80 -12.18 -5.95
N GLU A 274 -13.94 -12.79 -7.12
CA GLU A 274 -15.24 -13.24 -7.66
C GLU A 274 -15.93 -14.27 -6.75
N ALA A 275 -15.19 -15.30 -6.31
CA ALA A 275 -15.76 -16.34 -5.45
C ALA A 275 -16.27 -15.78 -4.11
N ALA A 276 -15.54 -14.83 -3.52
CA ALA A 276 -15.97 -14.17 -2.29
C ALA A 276 -17.22 -13.30 -2.52
N CYS A 277 -17.28 -12.56 -3.64
CA CYS A 277 -18.44 -11.74 -4.00
C CYS A 277 -19.70 -12.60 -4.14
N GLN A 278 -19.61 -13.71 -4.85
CA GLN A 278 -20.71 -14.66 -5.01
C GLN A 278 -21.13 -15.30 -3.68
N ALA A 279 -20.15 -15.71 -2.86
CA ALA A 279 -20.44 -16.39 -1.59
C ALA A 279 -21.10 -15.46 -0.55
N VAL A 280 -20.69 -14.20 -0.50
CA VAL A 280 -21.14 -13.25 0.53
C VAL A 280 -22.38 -12.49 0.08
N PHE A 281 -22.45 -12.06 -1.18
CA PHE A 281 -23.50 -11.15 -1.68
C PHE A 281 -24.48 -11.80 -2.65
N ASP A 282 -24.27 -13.06 -3.06
CA ASP A 282 -25.05 -13.77 -4.09
C ASP A 282 -25.07 -13.01 -5.45
N LEU A 283 -23.97 -12.31 -5.76
CA LEU A 283 -23.77 -11.50 -6.96
C LEU A 283 -22.38 -11.78 -7.54
N SER A 284 -22.23 -11.65 -8.87
CA SER A 284 -20.91 -11.63 -9.48
C SER A 284 -20.32 -10.21 -9.46
N LEU A 285 -19.00 -10.10 -9.53
CA LEU A 285 -18.34 -8.82 -9.78
C LEU A 285 -18.76 -8.22 -11.13
N GLY A 286 -19.02 -9.08 -12.11
CA GLY A 286 -19.57 -8.67 -13.39
C GLY A 286 -20.94 -8.00 -13.28
N ASP A 287 -21.80 -8.42 -12.35
CA ASP A 287 -23.11 -7.78 -12.11
C ASP A 287 -22.93 -6.37 -11.56
N LEU A 288 -21.93 -6.15 -10.68
CA LEU A 288 -21.62 -4.82 -10.16
C LEU A 288 -21.10 -3.87 -11.25
N VAL A 289 -20.29 -4.38 -12.18
CA VAL A 289 -19.81 -3.59 -13.32
C VAL A 289 -20.96 -3.34 -14.32
N MET A 290 -21.80 -4.35 -14.58
CA MET A 290 -22.95 -4.21 -15.47
C MET A 290 -23.95 -3.15 -14.99
N ASP A 291 -24.16 -3.04 -13.70
CA ASP A 291 -24.99 -1.96 -13.11
C ASP A 291 -24.39 -0.55 -13.30
N PHE A 292 -23.09 -0.46 -13.56
CA PHE A 292 -22.41 0.80 -13.86
C PHE A 292 -22.27 1.08 -15.35
N LEU A 293 -21.79 0.11 -16.14
CA LEU A 293 -21.45 0.28 -17.55
C LEU A 293 -22.53 -0.22 -18.53
N GLY A 294 -23.57 -0.91 -18.02
CA GLY A 294 -24.57 -1.58 -18.86
C GLY A 294 -24.15 -2.99 -19.29
N GLU A 295 -24.91 -3.58 -20.23
CA GLU A 295 -24.67 -4.95 -20.69
C GLU A 295 -23.28 -5.15 -21.28
N GLY A 296 -22.58 -6.22 -20.88
CA GLY A 296 -21.23 -6.57 -21.34
C GLY A 296 -20.70 -7.84 -20.66
N ALA A 297 -19.53 -8.30 -21.11
CA ALA A 297 -18.83 -9.45 -20.54
C ALA A 297 -17.83 -8.96 -19.46
N TRP A 298 -18.32 -8.63 -18.31
CA TRP A 298 -17.57 -7.92 -17.25
C TRP A 298 -16.97 -8.82 -16.19
N ALA A 299 -17.48 -10.05 -16.03
CA ALA A 299 -17.02 -10.96 -14.98
C ALA A 299 -15.53 -11.34 -15.15
N PRO A 300 -14.81 -11.57 -14.06
CA PRO A 300 -13.47 -12.16 -14.11
C PRO A 300 -13.47 -13.50 -14.84
N THR A 301 -12.47 -13.76 -15.68
CA THR A 301 -12.27 -15.04 -16.40
C THR A 301 -10.92 -15.67 -16.04
N PRO A 302 -10.70 -16.12 -14.79
CA PRO A 302 -9.39 -16.55 -14.29
C PRO A 302 -8.71 -17.63 -15.13
N ASN A 303 -9.50 -18.51 -15.74
CA ASN A 303 -8.98 -19.58 -16.59
C ASN A 303 -8.35 -19.08 -17.91
N GLU A 304 -8.64 -17.84 -18.30
CA GLU A 304 -8.12 -17.20 -19.51
C GLU A 304 -6.96 -16.26 -19.23
N TRP A 305 -6.70 -15.97 -17.94
CA TRP A 305 -5.61 -15.09 -17.56
C TRP A 305 -4.26 -15.74 -17.87
N PRO A 306 -3.31 -15.01 -18.45
CA PRO A 306 -1.94 -15.48 -18.50
C PRO A 306 -1.48 -15.74 -17.06
N ASN A 307 -0.67 -16.77 -16.81
CA ASN A 307 -0.12 -17.15 -15.47
C ASN A 307 0.66 -16.04 -14.76
N LYS A 308 0.30 -14.80 -14.98
CA LYS A 308 0.90 -13.56 -14.50
C LYS A 308 0.10 -12.87 -13.38
N ALA A 309 -0.93 -13.50 -12.85
CA ALA A 309 -1.50 -13.09 -11.55
C ALA A 309 -0.40 -13.05 -10.46
N GLU A 310 0.74 -13.67 -10.73
CA GLU A 310 1.98 -13.53 -9.95
C GLU A 310 2.57 -12.10 -9.96
N GLY A 311 2.26 -11.23 -10.93
CA GLY A 311 3.01 -10.01 -11.14
C GLY A 311 2.70 -8.87 -10.17
N TYR A 312 1.46 -8.44 -10.03
CA TYR A 312 1.14 -7.21 -9.28
C TYR A 312 0.98 -7.49 -7.77
N THR A 313 0.26 -8.52 -7.42
CA THR A 313 0.14 -8.94 -6.02
C THR A 313 1.45 -9.50 -5.49
N LEU A 314 2.28 -10.13 -6.33
CA LEU A 314 3.62 -10.57 -5.96
C LEU A 314 4.64 -9.42 -5.84
N LYS A 315 4.54 -8.31 -6.57
CA LYS A 315 5.38 -7.13 -6.26
C LYS A 315 5.03 -6.52 -4.89
N ILE A 316 3.77 -6.51 -4.49
CA ILE A 316 3.35 -6.18 -3.12
C ILE A 316 3.53 -7.38 -2.18
N ALA A 317 3.38 -8.63 -2.60
CA ALA A 317 3.39 -9.86 -1.78
C ALA A 317 4.65 -10.72 -1.88
N GLN A 318 5.44 -10.74 -2.95
CA GLN A 318 6.80 -11.32 -2.96
C GLN A 318 7.78 -10.53 -2.08
N LEU A 319 7.39 -9.34 -1.77
CA LEU A 319 8.01 -8.56 -0.74
C LEU A 319 7.51 -8.96 0.68
N ARG A 320 6.51 -9.87 0.83
CA ARG A 320 5.80 -10.10 2.09
C ARG A 320 5.79 -11.53 2.65
N TYR A 321 6.15 -12.55 1.88
CA TYR A 321 6.06 -13.94 2.35
C TYR A 321 7.42 -14.64 2.40
N HIS A 322 8.22 -14.28 3.38
CA HIS A 322 9.17 -15.17 4.03
C HIS A 322 9.27 -14.71 5.50
N CYS A 323 8.27 -15.09 6.29
CA CYS A 323 8.39 -15.28 7.72
C CYS A 323 8.09 -16.75 8.00
#